data_5bd38b10c174c8b2ddb04cb83659a2b0
#
_entry.id   5bd38b10c174c8b2ddb04cb83659a2b0
#
_cell.length_a   1.000
_cell.length_b   1.000
_cell.length_c   1.000
_cell.angle_alpha   90.00
_cell.angle_beta   90.00
_cell.angle_gamma   90.00
#
_symmetry.space_group_name_H-M   'P 1'
#
loop_
_entity.id
_entity.type
_entity.pdbx_description
1 polymer ?
#
loop_
_entity_poly.entity_id
_entity_poly.type
_entity_poly.pdbx_seq_one_letter_code
_entity_poly.pdbx_strand_id
1 'polypeptide(L)'
;MFLNNSLNNRKFKGNIIEKKIGFNLHLNGEFKECGNMRTYEVPMHGCLLLSNKAGANAHNLIFEDQKEAVYYDNLDDAIEKINYYLSNDEERIKIAKRGFERAWKEYDYEKNLLNLLKWAEGLKS
;
A
#
# COMPACT_ATOMS: atom_id res chain seq x y z
N MET A 1 5.19 -21.33 -5.45
CA MET A 1 3.85 -20.78 -5.40
C MET A 1 3.82 -19.27 -5.31
N PHE A 2 2.92 -18.66 -4.63
CA PHE A 2 2.78 -17.19 -4.54
C PHE A 2 4.08 -16.47 -4.17
N LEU A 3 4.84 -16.99 -3.22
CA LEU A 3 6.11 -16.40 -2.78
C LEU A 3 7.21 -16.45 -3.85
N ASN A 4 7.30 -17.55 -4.61
CA ASN A 4 8.30 -17.66 -5.67
C ASN A 4 8.03 -16.72 -6.84
N ASN A 5 6.77 -16.50 -7.16
CA ASN A 5 6.38 -15.55 -8.20
C ASN A 5 6.64 -14.12 -7.77
N SER A 6 6.46 -13.79 -6.48
CA SER A 6 6.70 -12.46 -5.97
C SER A 6 8.19 -12.09 -5.94
N LEU A 7 9.05 -13.06 -5.67
CA LEU A 7 10.51 -12.84 -5.63
C LEU A 7 11.10 -12.60 -7.02
N ASN A 8 10.55 -13.27 -8.04
CA ASN A 8 11.10 -13.24 -9.39
C ASN A 8 10.43 -12.21 -10.33
N ASN A 9 9.25 -11.72 -9.99
CA ASN A 9 8.45 -10.86 -10.86
C ASN A 9 7.96 -9.57 -10.21
N ARG A 10 8.79 -8.94 -9.39
CA ARG A 10 8.48 -7.67 -8.74
C ARG A 10 8.55 -6.49 -9.70
N LYS A 11 7.92 -6.61 -10.86
CA LYS A 11 7.82 -5.50 -11.80
C LYS A 11 6.48 -4.81 -11.66
N PHE A 12 6.51 -3.50 -11.55
CA PHE A 12 5.30 -2.70 -11.60
C PHE A 12 4.66 -2.79 -12.99
N LYS A 13 3.41 -3.24 -13.04
CA LYS A 13 2.67 -3.46 -14.28
C LYS A 13 1.46 -2.54 -14.43
N GLY A 14 1.61 -1.30 -14.03
CA GLY A 14 0.49 -0.35 -13.89
C GLY A 14 -0.50 -0.27 -15.04
N ASN A 15 -0.06 -0.50 -16.27
CA ASN A 15 -0.94 -0.45 -17.44
C ASN A 15 -1.52 -1.81 -17.84
N ILE A 16 -1.06 -2.90 -17.25
CA ILE A 16 -1.42 -4.27 -17.66
C ILE A 16 -2.39 -4.90 -16.65
N ILE A 17 -2.52 -4.32 -15.47
CA ILE A 17 -3.36 -4.84 -14.41
C ILE A 17 -4.79 -4.38 -14.64
N GLU A 18 -5.73 -5.32 -14.69
CA GLU A 18 -7.17 -5.03 -14.81
C GLU A 18 -7.70 -4.15 -13.68
N LYS A 19 -7.16 -4.34 -12.47
CA LYS A 19 -7.56 -3.58 -11.29
C LYS A 19 -6.68 -2.35 -11.16
N LYS A 20 -7.30 -1.19 -11.26
CA LYS A 20 -6.62 0.11 -11.22
C LYS A 20 -6.52 0.68 -9.82
N ILE A 21 -7.59 0.53 -9.03
CA ILE A 21 -7.73 1.09 -7.68
C ILE A 21 -8.13 -0.02 -6.73
N GLY A 22 -7.46 -0.10 -5.57
CA GLY A 22 -7.87 -0.94 -4.47
C GLY A 22 -8.50 -0.09 -3.38
N PHE A 23 -9.80 -0.26 -3.17
CA PHE A 23 -10.54 0.44 -2.13
C PHE A 23 -10.36 -0.25 -0.78
N ASN A 24 -10.12 0.52 0.27
CA ASN A 24 -9.95 0.01 1.61
C ASN A 24 -10.74 0.84 2.62
N LEU A 25 -11.27 0.16 3.62
CA LEU A 25 -11.97 0.76 4.74
C LEU A 25 -11.49 0.13 6.05
N HIS A 26 -11.00 0.96 6.95
CA HIS A 26 -10.75 0.57 8.33
C HIS A 26 -12.04 0.74 9.13
N LEU A 27 -12.50 -0.32 9.77
CA LEU A 27 -13.79 -0.34 10.45
C LEU A 27 -13.85 0.50 11.73
N ASN A 28 -12.72 0.80 12.33
CA ASN A 28 -12.67 1.61 13.55
C ASN A 28 -11.72 2.78 13.39
N GLY A 29 -12.25 4.00 13.49
CA GLY A 29 -11.44 5.21 13.57
C GLY A 29 -10.55 5.28 14.81
N GLU A 30 -10.65 4.30 15.71
CA GLU A 30 -9.84 4.19 16.92
C GLU A 30 -8.49 3.49 16.69
N PHE A 31 -8.28 2.83 15.55
CA PHE A 31 -6.98 2.27 15.24
C PHE A 31 -5.99 3.40 15.01
N LYS A 32 -5.23 3.68 16.05
CA LYS A 32 -4.18 4.70 16.02
C LYS A 32 -2.94 4.23 15.25
N GLU A 33 -2.84 2.94 15.00
CA GLU A 33 -1.62 2.31 14.53
C GLU A 33 -1.93 1.32 13.43
N CYS A 34 -1.17 1.34 12.39
CA CYS A 34 -1.11 0.40 11.30
C CYS A 34 -2.40 0.18 10.49
N GLY A 35 -2.18 -0.17 9.25
CA GLY A 35 -3.23 -0.56 8.32
C GLY A 35 -3.69 -2.00 8.56
N ASN A 36 -4.76 -2.38 7.89
CA ASN A 36 -5.14 -3.78 7.75
C ASN A 36 -4.33 -4.41 6.62
N MET A 37 -4.56 -5.70 6.33
CA MET A 37 -3.81 -6.40 5.28
C MET A 37 -3.95 -5.73 3.90
N ARG A 38 -5.13 -5.22 3.58
CA ARG A 38 -5.39 -4.56 2.31
C ARG A 38 -4.56 -3.29 2.10
N THR A 39 -4.19 -2.62 3.17
CA THR A 39 -3.30 -1.45 3.13
C THR A 39 -1.98 -1.79 2.45
N TYR A 40 -1.47 -2.97 2.67
CA TYR A 40 -0.19 -3.44 2.10
C TYR A 40 -0.36 -4.20 0.80
N GLU A 41 -1.39 -5.03 0.72
CA GLU A 41 -1.63 -5.87 -0.46
C GLU A 41 -1.92 -5.05 -1.73
N VAL A 42 -2.72 -4.01 -1.62
CA VAL A 42 -3.10 -3.18 -2.77
C VAL A 42 -1.87 -2.56 -3.44
N PRO A 43 -0.99 -1.85 -2.73
CA PRO A 43 0.24 -1.32 -3.34
C PRO A 43 1.18 -2.42 -3.83
N MET A 44 1.29 -3.53 -3.13
CA MET A 44 2.15 -4.65 -3.54
C MET A 44 1.72 -5.27 -4.87
N HIS A 45 0.45 -5.15 -5.23
CA HIS A 45 -0.06 -5.60 -6.54
C HIS A 45 -0.01 -4.49 -7.61
N GLY A 46 0.52 -3.33 -7.30
CA GLY A 46 0.66 -2.24 -8.24
C GLY A 46 -0.62 -1.44 -8.49
N CYS A 47 -1.61 -1.58 -7.62
CA CYS A 47 -2.83 -0.80 -7.67
C CYS A 47 -2.72 0.46 -6.82
N LEU A 48 -3.47 1.50 -7.16
CA LEU A 48 -3.59 2.67 -6.31
C LEU A 48 -4.38 2.30 -5.05
N LEU A 49 -3.79 2.49 -3.89
CA LEU A 49 -4.50 2.35 -2.62
C LEU A 49 -5.35 3.60 -2.38
N LEU A 50 -6.65 3.41 -2.25
CA LEU A 50 -7.60 4.42 -1.81
C LEU A 50 -8.23 3.97 -0.50
N SER A 51 -7.86 4.61 0.60
CA SER A 51 -8.26 4.19 1.96
C SER A 51 -8.76 5.37 2.79
N ASN A 52 -9.56 5.07 3.80
CA ASN A 52 -9.88 6.08 4.79
C ASN A 52 -8.66 6.39 5.67
N LYS A 53 -8.66 7.57 6.25
CA LYS A 53 -7.59 8.02 7.15
C LYS A 53 -7.63 7.24 8.46
N ALA A 54 -6.45 6.90 8.96
CA ALA A 54 -6.29 6.35 10.30
C ALA A 54 -6.20 7.47 11.33
N GLY A 55 -6.52 7.16 12.58
CA GLY A 55 -6.43 8.11 13.67
C GLY A 55 -5.02 8.69 13.82
N ALA A 56 -4.92 9.94 14.22
CA ALA A 56 -3.65 10.65 14.44
C ALA A 56 -2.72 10.70 13.23
N ASN A 57 -3.27 10.63 12.02
CA ASN A 57 -2.51 10.61 10.76
C ASN A 57 -1.53 9.44 10.62
N ALA A 58 -1.74 8.35 11.35
CA ALA A 58 -0.88 7.16 11.28
C ALA A 58 -0.77 6.57 9.87
N HIS A 59 -1.80 6.73 9.04
CA HIS A 59 -1.78 6.30 7.64
C HIS A 59 -0.61 6.92 6.85
N ASN A 60 -0.28 8.18 7.10
CA ASN A 60 0.81 8.88 6.41
C ASN A 60 2.20 8.32 6.75
N LEU A 61 2.33 7.64 7.88
CA LEU A 61 3.58 6.97 8.25
C LEU A 61 3.79 5.69 7.43
N ILE A 62 2.70 5.07 6.99
CA ILE A 62 2.76 3.86 6.17
C ILE A 62 2.97 4.22 4.70
N PHE A 63 2.05 4.98 4.14
CA PHE A 63 2.12 5.51 2.77
C PHE A 63 1.71 6.98 2.78
N GLU A 64 2.55 7.82 2.23
CA GLU A 64 2.32 9.26 2.22
C GLU A 64 1.16 9.63 1.27
N ASP A 65 0.21 10.40 1.78
CA ASP A 65 -0.97 10.85 1.02
C ASP A 65 -0.57 11.64 -0.21
N GLN A 66 -1.25 11.40 -1.32
CA GLN A 66 -1.05 12.04 -2.63
C GLN A 66 0.30 11.69 -3.30
N LYS A 67 1.15 10.90 -2.66
CA LYS A 67 2.43 10.45 -3.22
C LYS A 67 2.51 8.96 -3.44
N GLU A 68 2.08 8.19 -2.45
CA GLU A 68 2.22 6.73 -2.43
C GLU A 68 0.87 6.03 -2.30
N ALA A 69 -0.14 6.75 -1.84
CA ALA A 69 -1.51 6.31 -1.69
C ALA A 69 -2.43 7.53 -1.72
N VAL A 70 -3.73 7.30 -1.70
CA VAL A 70 -4.74 8.38 -1.62
C VAL A 70 -5.70 8.05 -0.48
N TYR A 71 -6.00 9.04 0.35
CA TYR A 71 -6.89 8.86 1.48
C TYR A 71 -8.12 9.74 1.35
N TYR A 72 -9.26 9.23 1.81
CA TYR A 72 -10.54 9.93 1.77
C TYR A 72 -11.07 10.18 3.18
N ASP A 73 -11.86 11.26 3.32
CA ASP A 73 -12.46 11.66 4.60
C ASP A 73 -13.83 11.03 4.83
N ASN A 74 -14.61 10.84 3.75
CA ASN A 74 -15.95 10.32 3.80
C ASN A 74 -16.30 9.66 2.47
N LEU A 75 -17.49 9.07 2.38
CA LEU A 75 -17.92 8.35 1.18
C LEU A 75 -18.00 9.25 -0.06
N ASP A 76 -18.51 10.46 0.09
CA ASP A 76 -18.61 11.38 -1.05
C ASP A 76 -17.23 11.76 -1.58
N ASP A 77 -16.29 12.03 -0.69
CA ASP A 77 -14.89 12.28 -1.04
C ASP A 77 -14.25 11.06 -1.71
N ALA A 78 -14.55 9.86 -1.23
CA ALA A 78 -14.06 8.62 -1.85
C ALA A 78 -14.56 8.48 -3.29
N ILE A 79 -15.84 8.71 -3.52
CA ILE A 79 -16.45 8.62 -4.87
C ILE A 79 -15.82 9.65 -5.81
N GLU A 80 -15.64 10.87 -5.34
CA GLU A 80 -15.00 11.94 -6.12
C GLU A 80 -13.57 11.55 -6.51
N LYS A 81 -12.79 11.05 -5.58
CA LYS A 81 -11.42 10.59 -5.81
C LYS A 81 -11.34 9.39 -6.74
N ILE A 82 -12.25 8.43 -6.59
CA ILE A 82 -12.32 7.28 -7.52
C ILE A 82 -12.54 7.78 -8.95
N ASN A 83 -13.52 8.65 -9.16
CA ASN A 83 -13.81 9.20 -10.48
C ASN A 83 -12.63 9.99 -11.05
N TYR A 84 -11.98 10.78 -10.22
CA TYR A 84 -10.81 11.54 -10.62
C TYR A 84 -9.68 10.63 -11.09
N TYR A 85 -9.29 9.64 -10.30
CA TYR A 85 -8.16 8.77 -10.63
C TYR A 85 -8.47 7.75 -11.71
N LEU A 86 -9.72 7.39 -11.93
CA LEU A 86 -10.11 6.59 -13.09
C LEU A 86 -9.99 7.37 -14.39
N SER A 87 -10.14 8.68 -14.34
CA SER A 87 -10.02 9.58 -15.50
C SER A 87 -8.60 10.12 -15.70
N ASN A 88 -7.74 10.00 -14.72
CA ASN A 88 -6.36 10.54 -14.76
C ASN A 88 -5.35 9.41 -14.59
N ASP A 89 -5.20 8.61 -15.62
CA ASP A 89 -4.35 7.41 -15.63
C ASP A 89 -2.89 7.72 -15.29
N GLU A 90 -2.33 8.77 -15.84
CA GLU A 90 -0.93 9.14 -15.62
C GLU A 90 -0.63 9.40 -14.15
N GLU A 91 -1.44 10.23 -13.51
CA GLU A 91 -1.27 10.56 -12.09
C GLU A 91 -1.51 9.35 -11.20
N ARG A 92 -2.56 8.57 -11.48
CA ARG A 92 -2.86 7.35 -10.75
C ARG A 92 -1.69 6.37 -10.79
N ILE A 93 -1.15 6.12 -11.98
CA ILE A 93 -0.04 5.18 -12.18
C ILE A 93 1.21 5.66 -11.45
N LYS A 94 1.48 6.96 -11.47
CA LYS A 94 2.62 7.56 -10.78
C LYS A 94 2.56 7.32 -9.27
N ILE A 95 1.40 7.54 -8.66
CA ILE A 95 1.18 7.28 -7.23
C ILE A 95 1.26 5.78 -6.93
N ALA A 96 0.58 4.96 -7.72
CA ALA A 96 0.59 3.51 -7.55
C ALA A 96 2.00 2.92 -7.64
N LYS A 97 2.81 3.41 -8.56
CA LYS A 97 4.20 2.99 -8.70
C LYS A 97 5.04 3.31 -7.46
N ARG A 98 4.89 4.49 -6.92
CA ARG A 98 5.61 4.89 -5.68
C ARG A 98 5.18 4.04 -4.50
N GLY A 99 3.88 3.78 -4.36
CA GLY A 99 3.35 2.89 -3.34
C GLY A 99 3.87 1.46 -3.48
N PHE A 100 3.92 0.95 -4.70
CA PHE A 100 4.50 -0.36 -5.01
C PHE A 100 5.97 -0.46 -4.60
N GLU A 101 6.77 0.51 -4.99
CA GLU A 101 8.20 0.53 -4.68
C GLU A 101 8.45 0.58 -3.17
N ARG A 102 7.71 1.42 -2.45
CA ARG A 102 7.83 1.48 -0.99
C ARG A 102 7.35 0.20 -0.31
N ALA A 103 6.24 -0.36 -0.76
CA ALA A 103 5.68 -1.58 -0.18
C ALA A 103 6.68 -2.74 -0.24
N TRP A 104 7.29 -2.97 -1.39
CA TRP A 104 8.29 -4.02 -1.53
C TRP A 104 9.61 -3.72 -0.84
N LYS A 105 9.96 -2.46 -0.69
CA LYS A 105 11.18 -2.05 0.03
C LYS A 105 11.04 -2.21 1.54
N GLU A 106 9.93 -1.77 2.10
CA GLU A 106 9.78 -1.62 3.56
C GLU A 106 8.86 -2.66 4.20
N TYR A 107 7.89 -3.19 3.45
CA TYR A 107 6.86 -4.06 3.98
C TYR A 107 6.93 -5.50 3.45
N ASP A 108 8.03 -5.88 2.84
CA ASP A 108 8.27 -7.26 2.40
C ASP A 108 8.41 -8.16 3.63
N TYR A 109 7.43 -9.04 3.82
CA TYR A 109 7.36 -9.94 4.97
C TYR A 109 8.61 -10.82 5.10
N GLU A 110 9.05 -11.44 4.01
CA GLU A 110 10.23 -12.32 4.03
C GLU A 110 11.49 -11.59 4.42
N LYS A 111 11.71 -10.43 3.81
CA LYS A 111 12.87 -9.59 4.10
C LYS A 111 12.87 -9.14 5.57
N ASN A 112 11.72 -8.70 6.06
CA ASN A 112 11.60 -8.25 7.45
C ASN A 112 11.78 -9.40 8.43
N LEU A 113 11.26 -10.59 8.10
CA LEU A 113 11.46 -11.79 8.92
C LEU A 113 12.94 -12.20 8.99
N LEU A 114 13.63 -12.19 7.85
CA LEU A 114 15.07 -12.48 7.81
C LEU A 114 15.88 -11.47 8.62
N ASN A 115 15.55 -10.20 8.54
CA ASN A 115 16.20 -9.16 9.34
C ASN A 115 15.95 -9.36 10.83
N LEU A 116 14.74 -9.73 11.21
CA LEU A 116 14.41 -10.03 12.60
C LEU A 116 15.20 -11.24 13.13
N LEU A 117 15.31 -12.30 12.33
CA LEU A 117 16.08 -13.48 12.70
C LEU A 117 17.56 -13.17 12.88
N LYS A 118 18.15 -12.40 11.99
CA LYS A 118 19.53 -11.94 12.11
C LYS A 118 19.77 -11.11 13.36
N TRP A 119 18.83 -10.21 13.66
CA TRP A 119 18.88 -9.41 14.88
C TRP A 119 18.81 -10.30 16.13
N ALA A 120 17.91 -11.27 16.16
CA ALA A 120 17.75 -12.19 17.26
C ALA A 120 19.00 -13.08 17.46
N GLU A 121 19.62 -13.53 16.37
CA GLU A 121 20.90 -14.28 16.44
C GLU A 121 22.03 -13.42 17.02
N GLY A 122 22.09 -12.15 16.69
CA GLY A 122 23.04 -11.21 17.26
C GLY A 122 22.91 -11.05 18.77
N LEU A 123 21.74 -11.25 19.33
CA LEU A 123 21.53 -11.19 20.78
C LEU A 123 22.09 -12.41 21.53
N LYS A 124 22.35 -13.53 20.83
CA LYS A 124 22.88 -14.76 21.44
C LYS A 124 24.40 -14.74 21.60
N SER A 125 25.04 -13.82 20.97
CA SER A 125 26.51 -13.63 21.13
C SER A 125 26.78 -12.54 22.16
#